data_af43921d1e67e3fc1336cd8498beae53
#
_entry.id   af43921d1e67e3fc1336cd8498beae53
#
_cell.length_a   1.000
_cell.length_b   1.000
_cell.length_c   1.000
_cell.angle_alpha   90.00
_cell.angle_beta   90.00
_cell.angle_gamma   90.00
#
_symmetry.space_group_name_H-M   'P 1'
#
loop_
_entity.id
_entity.type
_entity.pdbx_description
1 polymer ?
#
loop_
_entity_poly.entity_id
_entity_poly.type
_entity_poly.pdbx_seq_one_letter_code
_entity_poly.pdbx_strand_id
1 'polypeptide(L)'
;MNELSLLELFAQATLIVKIVVIILIIASIITWLIIVERYLHFQEAEEFNNEFETLFWNTKDLQKLFKSSSSKDASELIGLERVFYYSYKENIKLKDLKIDSQTKSENISRSIRIAISKEEGVHTKHLQYLANVGSVSPYIGLFGTVIGIVNAFQGLSDATQATINAVAPGISEALIATALGLFAAIPAVLAFNKFTVSTEAQIKTLSVFGEELVSIFSYSK
;
A
#
# COMPACT_ATOMS: atom_id res chain seq x y z
N MET A 1 -0.46 22.28 40.64
CA MET A 1 -0.98 22.29 39.27
C MET A 1 -1.29 20.82 38.99
N ASN A 2 -2.57 20.40 38.99
CA ASN A 2 -2.92 19.06 38.59
C ASN A 2 -2.67 18.95 37.08
N GLU A 3 -1.67 18.19 36.70
CA GLU A 3 -1.51 17.77 35.29
C GLU A 3 -2.73 16.95 34.93
N LEU A 4 -3.66 17.53 34.16
CA LEU A 4 -4.77 16.81 33.62
C LEU A 4 -4.19 15.70 32.72
N SER A 5 -4.31 14.46 33.14
CA SER A 5 -3.82 13.34 32.33
C SER A 5 -4.63 13.28 31.03
N LEU A 6 -3.99 12.87 29.92
CA LEU A 6 -4.69 12.69 28.63
C LEU A 6 -5.93 11.77 28.76
N LEU A 7 -5.89 10.82 29.69
CA LEU A 7 -7.00 9.93 30.01
C LEU A 7 -8.17 10.65 30.68
N GLU A 8 -7.89 11.59 31.60
CA GLU A 8 -8.94 12.39 32.25
C GLU A 8 -9.61 13.34 31.25
N LEU A 9 -8.83 13.98 30.37
CA LEU A 9 -9.36 14.80 29.27
C LEU A 9 -10.27 13.95 28.36
N PHE A 10 -9.82 12.77 27.95
CA PHE A 10 -10.65 11.87 27.14
C PHE A 10 -11.93 11.43 27.88
N ALA A 11 -11.85 11.16 29.19
CA ALA A 11 -13.02 10.75 29.98
C ALA A 11 -14.10 11.83 30.08
N GLN A 12 -13.73 13.11 30.08
CA GLN A 12 -14.64 14.26 30.13
C GLN A 12 -15.17 14.67 28.75
N ALA A 13 -14.49 14.27 27.67
CA ALA A 13 -14.88 14.61 26.29
C ALA A 13 -16.33 14.20 25.95
N THR A 14 -16.94 14.97 25.06
CA THR A 14 -18.30 14.66 24.58
C THR A 14 -18.30 13.37 23.77
N LEU A 15 -19.46 12.72 23.68
CA LEU A 15 -19.61 11.44 22.97
C LEU A 15 -19.10 11.51 21.53
N ILE A 16 -19.36 12.63 20.83
CA ILE A 16 -18.93 12.82 19.43
C ILE A 16 -17.41 12.89 19.34
N VAL A 17 -16.75 13.67 20.21
CA VAL A 17 -15.28 13.76 20.24
C VAL A 17 -14.65 12.42 20.60
N LYS A 18 -15.22 11.64 21.53
CA LYS A 18 -14.78 10.29 21.86
C LYS A 18 -14.82 9.36 20.63
N ILE A 19 -15.92 9.39 19.88
CA ILE A 19 -16.06 8.57 18.65
C ILE A 19 -15.00 8.97 17.63
N VAL A 20 -14.78 10.25 17.40
CA VAL A 20 -13.74 10.78 16.48
C VAL A 20 -12.35 10.28 16.89
N VAL A 21 -12.00 10.42 18.16
CA VAL A 21 -10.70 9.95 18.68
C VAL A 21 -10.51 8.45 18.51
N ILE A 22 -11.54 7.65 18.81
CA ILE A 22 -11.50 6.19 18.63
C ILE A 22 -11.29 5.81 17.17
N ILE A 23 -12.01 6.45 16.24
CA ILE A 23 -11.85 6.21 14.79
C ILE A 23 -10.41 6.51 14.36
N LEU A 24 -9.85 7.63 14.81
CA LEU A 24 -8.48 8.03 14.45
C LEU A 24 -7.42 7.08 15.02
N ILE A 25 -7.60 6.61 16.26
CA ILE A 25 -6.70 5.62 16.87
C ILE A 25 -6.75 4.30 16.09
N ILE A 26 -7.94 3.79 15.76
CA ILE A 26 -8.10 2.57 14.95
C ILE A 26 -7.46 2.75 13.59
N ALA A 27 -7.71 3.86 12.90
CA ALA A 27 -7.11 4.17 11.61
C ALA A 27 -5.57 4.21 11.69
N SER A 28 -5.02 4.80 12.76
CA SER A 28 -3.57 4.85 12.99
C SER A 28 -2.98 3.45 13.21
N ILE A 29 -3.62 2.60 14.02
CA ILE A 29 -3.15 1.23 14.28
C ILE A 29 -3.13 0.42 12.97
N ILE A 30 -4.22 0.46 12.19
CA ILE A 30 -4.30 -0.24 10.89
C ILE A 30 -3.22 0.31 9.93
N THR A 31 -2.98 1.62 9.92
CA THR A 31 -1.93 2.25 9.11
C THR A 31 -0.56 1.64 9.43
N TRP A 32 -0.19 1.52 10.71
CA TRP A 32 1.09 0.94 11.10
C TRP A 32 1.20 -0.55 10.74
N LEU A 33 0.12 -1.33 10.88
CA LEU A 33 0.09 -2.73 10.45
C LEU A 33 0.35 -2.86 8.94
N ILE A 34 -0.31 -2.02 8.13
CA ILE A 34 -0.10 -1.98 6.67
C ILE A 34 1.33 -1.55 6.32
N ILE A 35 1.89 -0.55 7.02
CA ILE A 35 3.26 -0.10 6.78
C ILE A 35 4.26 -1.25 6.98
N VAL A 36 4.13 -1.99 8.07
CA VAL A 36 5.01 -3.13 8.36
C VAL A 36 4.82 -4.24 7.32
N GLU A 37 3.56 -4.62 7.02
CA GLU A 37 3.25 -5.64 6.00
C GLU A 37 3.86 -5.26 4.63
N ARG A 38 3.66 -4.02 4.17
CA ARG A 38 4.17 -3.57 2.87
C ARG A 38 5.68 -3.46 2.83
N TYR A 39 6.30 -3.00 3.92
CA TYR A 39 7.75 -2.93 4.01
C TYR A 39 8.40 -4.31 3.85
N LEU A 40 7.90 -5.31 4.57
CA LEU A 40 8.40 -6.69 4.48
C LEU A 40 8.14 -7.28 3.08
N HIS A 41 6.94 -7.05 2.53
CA HIS A 41 6.60 -7.50 1.19
C HIS A 41 7.55 -6.97 0.10
N PHE A 42 7.90 -5.69 0.14
CA PHE A 42 8.82 -5.12 -0.87
C PHE A 42 10.25 -5.62 -0.72
N GLN A 43 10.73 -5.84 0.52
CA GLN A 43 12.03 -6.45 0.75
C GLN A 43 12.09 -7.88 0.20
N GLU A 44 11.10 -8.70 0.51
CA GLU A 44 11.01 -10.09 0.04
C GLU A 44 10.89 -10.16 -1.49
N ALA A 45 10.07 -9.29 -2.10
CA ALA A 45 9.92 -9.23 -3.55
C ALA A 45 11.22 -8.83 -4.26
N GLU A 46 11.99 -7.90 -3.71
CA GLU A 46 13.28 -7.48 -4.26
C GLU A 46 14.32 -8.61 -4.16
N GLU A 47 14.44 -9.26 -3.01
CA GLU A 47 15.34 -10.39 -2.81
C GLU A 47 15.01 -11.53 -3.77
N PHE A 48 13.74 -11.93 -3.84
CA PHE A 48 13.28 -12.98 -4.75
C PHE A 48 13.55 -12.66 -6.23
N ASN A 49 13.32 -11.42 -6.66
CA ASN A 49 13.59 -11.01 -8.03
C ASN A 49 15.09 -11.08 -8.35
N ASN A 50 15.96 -10.63 -7.44
CA ASN A 50 17.41 -10.68 -7.62
C ASN A 50 17.94 -12.13 -7.69
N GLU A 51 17.41 -13.02 -6.84
CA GLU A 51 17.73 -14.44 -6.88
C GLU A 51 17.29 -15.09 -8.20
N PHE A 52 16.05 -14.84 -8.61
CA PHE A 52 15.53 -15.40 -9.86
C PHE A 52 16.28 -14.87 -11.08
N GLU A 53 16.58 -13.58 -11.13
CA GLU A 53 17.36 -12.98 -12.22
C GLU A 53 18.74 -13.62 -12.34
N THR A 54 19.45 -13.79 -11.21
CA THR A 54 20.73 -14.48 -11.15
C THR A 54 20.62 -15.94 -11.65
N LEU A 55 19.59 -16.65 -11.22
CA LEU A 55 19.32 -18.02 -11.65
C LEU A 55 19.04 -18.08 -13.16
N PHE A 56 18.24 -17.15 -13.68
CA PHE A 56 17.88 -17.09 -15.09
C PHE A 56 19.10 -16.89 -15.98
N TRP A 57 19.97 -15.94 -15.68
CA TRP A 57 21.17 -15.64 -16.49
C TRP A 57 22.24 -16.73 -16.40
N ASN A 58 22.31 -17.46 -15.29
CA ASN A 58 23.25 -18.58 -15.13
C ASN A 58 22.73 -19.90 -15.71
N THR A 59 21.45 -19.98 -16.05
CA THR A 59 20.83 -21.22 -16.56
C THR A 59 21.01 -21.31 -18.08
N LYS A 60 21.64 -22.41 -18.55
CA LYS A 60 21.75 -22.71 -19.98
C LYS A 60 20.50 -23.36 -20.57
N ASP A 61 19.63 -23.91 -19.75
CA ASP A 61 18.45 -24.71 -20.14
C ASP A 61 17.18 -24.09 -19.56
N LEU A 62 16.55 -23.20 -20.32
CA LEU A 62 15.31 -22.53 -19.94
C LEU A 62 14.14 -23.53 -19.75
N GLN A 63 14.21 -24.72 -20.38
CA GLN A 63 13.18 -25.74 -20.22
C GLN A 63 13.21 -26.34 -18.80
N LYS A 64 14.40 -26.54 -18.23
CA LYS A 64 14.52 -26.98 -16.83
C LYS A 64 13.99 -25.92 -15.86
N LEU A 65 14.32 -24.65 -16.10
CA LEU A 65 13.82 -23.54 -15.29
C LEU A 65 12.29 -23.47 -15.34
N PHE A 66 11.70 -23.61 -16.52
CA PHE A 66 10.26 -23.65 -16.71
C PHE A 66 9.60 -24.84 -15.98
N LYS A 67 10.20 -26.03 -16.05
CA LYS A 67 9.67 -27.22 -15.32
C LYS A 67 9.68 -26.99 -13.82
N SER A 68 10.73 -26.37 -13.27
CA SER A 68 10.81 -26.00 -11.85
C SER A 68 9.69 -25.03 -11.46
N SER A 69 9.48 -23.97 -12.25
CA SER A 69 8.38 -23.01 -12.01
C SER A 69 7.00 -23.65 -12.22
N SER A 70 6.87 -24.63 -13.14
CA SER A 70 5.61 -25.35 -13.40
C SER A 70 5.22 -26.32 -12.29
N SER A 71 6.14 -26.71 -11.41
CA SER A 71 5.85 -27.55 -10.24
C SER A 71 5.22 -26.78 -9.07
N LYS A 72 5.28 -25.45 -9.10
CA LYS A 72 4.66 -24.54 -8.14
C LYS A 72 3.23 -24.24 -8.55
N ASP A 73 2.37 -23.94 -7.59
CA ASP A 73 1.05 -23.37 -7.90
C ASP A 73 1.20 -22.00 -8.59
N ALA A 74 0.33 -21.70 -9.55
CA ALA A 74 0.34 -20.42 -10.27
C ALA A 74 0.17 -19.19 -9.37
N SER A 75 -0.37 -19.39 -8.15
CA SER A 75 -0.49 -18.37 -7.10
C SER A 75 0.82 -18.10 -6.38
N GLU A 76 1.73 -19.08 -6.33
CA GLU A 76 3.04 -18.98 -5.67
C GLU A 76 4.09 -18.31 -6.55
N LEU A 77 3.85 -18.24 -7.86
CA LEU A 77 4.74 -17.55 -8.77
C LEU A 77 4.63 -16.04 -8.54
N ILE A 78 5.76 -15.39 -8.28
CA ILE A 78 5.84 -13.95 -8.03
C ILE A 78 6.93 -13.29 -8.88
N GLY A 79 6.81 -12.00 -9.11
CA GLY A 79 7.83 -11.19 -9.73
C GLY A 79 8.31 -11.68 -11.11
N LEU A 80 9.64 -11.73 -11.28
CA LEU A 80 10.29 -12.15 -12.53
C LEU A 80 9.98 -13.60 -12.89
N GLU A 81 9.84 -14.50 -11.90
CA GLU A 81 9.49 -15.90 -12.14
C GLU A 81 8.10 -16.02 -12.80
N ARG A 82 7.14 -15.22 -12.34
CA ARG A 82 5.79 -15.17 -12.95
C ARG A 82 5.86 -14.69 -14.39
N VAL A 83 6.59 -13.61 -14.66
CA VAL A 83 6.75 -13.07 -16.01
C VAL A 83 7.41 -14.08 -16.92
N PHE A 84 8.49 -14.75 -16.47
CA PHE A 84 9.15 -15.82 -17.20
C PHE A 84 8.20 -16.99 -17.48
N TYR A 85 7.49 -17.48 -16.47
CA TYR A 85 6.59 -18.64 -16.62
C TYR A 85 5.51 -18.39 -17.68
N TYR A 86 4.81 -17.26 -17.61
CA TYR A 86 3.73 -17.00 -18.56
C TYR A 86 4.25 -16.73 -19.97
N SER A 87 5.36 -16.04 -20.13
CA SER A 87 5.97 -15.78 -21.43
C SER A 87 6.51 -17.06 -22.08
N TYR A 88 7.20 -17.91 -21.30
CA TYR A 88 7.73 -19.18 -21.80
C TYR A 88 6.61 -20.17 -22.14
N LYS A 89 5.56 -20.24 -21.32
CA LYS A 89 4.37 -21.05 -21.60
C LYS A 89 3.71 -20.65 -22.91
N GLU A 90 3.56 -19.35 -23.18
CA GLU A 90 3.01 -18.86 -24.44
C GLU A 90 3.96 -19.15 -25.60
N ASN A 91 5.27 -18.98 -25.42
CA ASN A 91 6.26 -19.33 -26.44
C ASN A 91 6.19 -20.81 -26.86
N ILE A 92 6.07 -21.77 -25.90
CA ILE A 92 5.89 -23.20 -26.22
C ILE A 92 4.60 -23.43 -27.03
N LYS A 93 3.49 -22.85 -26.57
CA LYS A 93 2.19 -23.00 -27.22
C LYS A 93 2.20 -22.49 -28.67
N LEU A 94 2.93 -21.43 -28.95
CA LEU A 94 3.04 -20.80 -30.25
C LEU A 94 4.06 -21.51 -31.17
N LYS A 95 4.97 -22.31 -30.59
CA LYS A 95 6.01 -23.01 -31.38
C LYS A 95 5.46 -24.00 -32.42
N ASP A 96 4.36 -24.64 -32.10
CA ASP A 96 3.71 -25.61 -32.98
C ASP A 96 2.76 -24.95 -34.01
N LEU A 97 2.54 -23.63 -33.89
CA LEU A 97 1.68 -22.88 -34.80
C LEU A 97 2.52 -22.23 -35.91
N LYS A 98 2.08 -22.37 -37.15
CA LYS A 98 2.72 -21.70 -38.31
C LYS A 98 2.28 -20.21 -38.34
N ILE A 99 2.77 -19.44 -37.41
CA ILE A 99 2.55 -17.98 -37.32
C ILE A 99 3.82 -17.22 -37.64
N ASP A 100 3.68 -15.99 -38.14
CA ASP A 100 4.80 -15.13 -38.40
C ASP A 100 5.47 -14.65 -37.10
N SER A 101 6.73 -14.26 -37.21
CA SER A 101 7.55 -13.83 -36.07
C SER A 101 6.95 -12.62 -35.35
N GLN A 102 6.30 -11.70 -36.06
CA GLN A 102 5.69 -10.53 -35.49
C GLN A 102 4.48 -10.92 -34.62
N THR A 103 3.56 -11.72 -35.12
CA THR A 103 2.41 -12.24 -34.37
C THR A 103 2.85 -13.02 -33.13
N LYS A 104 3.92 -13.83 -33.25
CA LYS A 104 4.53 -14.54 -32.11
C LYS A 104 4.99 -13.56 -31.02
N SER A 105 5.76 -12.55 -31.41
CA SER A 105 6.28 -11.51 -30.49
C SER A 105 5.13 -10.73 -29.79
N GLU A 106 4.09 -10.37 -30.54
CA GLU A 106 2.93 -9.67 -29.99
C GLU A 106 2.17 -10.51 -28.94
N ASN A 107 1.98 -11.82 -29.19
CA ASN A 107 1.32 -12.69 -28.24
C ASN A 107 2.16 -12.90 -26.96
N ILE A 108 3.47 -13.09 -27.09
CA ILE A 108 4.38 -13.17 -25.94
C ILE A 108 4.33 -11.88 -25.14
N SER A 109 4.46 -10.73 -25.79
CA SER A 109 4.36 -9.40 -25.15
C SER A 109 3.02 -9.19 -24.42
N ARG A 110 1.93 -9.69 -25.00
CA ARG A 110 0.61 -9.68 -24.35
C ARG A 110 0.59 -10.53 -23.08
N SER A 111 1.17 -11.73 -23.11
CA SER A 111 1.24 -12.60 -21.93
C SER A 111 2.07 -11.99 -20.80
N ILE A 112 3.17 -11.32 -21.14
CA ILE A 112 4.03 -10.55 -20.22
C ILE A 112 3.24 -9.41 -19.58
N ARG A 113 2.55 -8.58 -20.36
CA ARG A 113 1.73 -7.49 -19.81
C ARG A 113 0.66 -7.99 -18.84
N ILE A 114 0.03 -9.13 -19.12
CA ILE A 114 -0.95 -9.74 -18.21
C ILE A 114 -0.27 -10.18 -16.90
N ALA A 115 0.93 -10.77 -16.97
CA ALA A 115 1.68 -11.18 -15.79
C ALA A 115 2.08 -9.97 -14.93
N ILE A 116 2.59 -8.90 -15.57
CA ILE A 116 2.97 -7.64 -14.90
C ILE A 116 1.76 -6.98 -14.25
N SER A 117 0.61 -6.91 -14.93
CA SER A 117 -0.60 -6.32 -14.34
C SER A 117 -1.10 -7.08 -13.10
N LYS A 118 -0.88 -8.40 -13.03
CA LYS A 118 -1.17 -9.17 -11.82
C LYS A 118 -0.22 -8.82 -10.69
N GLU A 119 1.08 -8.63 -10.97
CA GLU A 119 2.07 -8.18 -9.97
C GLU A 119 1.73 -6.78 -9.46
N GLU A 120 1.37 -5.86 -10.36
CA GLU A 120 0.94 -4.51 -10.00
C GLU A 120 -0.22 -4.54 -9.00
N GLY A 121 -1.21 -5.40 -9.23
CA GLY A 121 -2.33 -5.60 -8.30
C GLY A 121 -1.89 -6.09 -6.91
N VAL A 122 -0.84 -6.90 -6.83
CA VAL A 122 -0.26 -7.35 -5.55
C VAL A 122 0.51 -6.22 -4.87
N HIS A 123 1.31 -5.46 -5.60
CA HIS A 123 2.11 -4.37 -5.05
C HIS A 123 1.27 -3.18 -4.61
N THR A 124 0.16 -2.87 -5.29
CA THR A 124 -0.76 -1.76 -4.94
C THR A 124 -1.74 -2.09 -3.83
N LYS A 125 -1.75 -3.34 -3.34
CA LYS A 125 -2.64 -3.77 -2.25
C LYS A 125 -2.47 -2.86 -1.03
N HIS A 126 -3.58 -2.41 -0.45
CA HIS A 126 -3.68 -1.51 0.70
C HIS A 126 -3.17 -0.07 0.50
N LEU A 127 -2.57 0.29 -0.64
CA LEU A 127 -2.10 1.67 -0.87
C LEU A 127 -3.28 2.67 -0.86
N GLN A 128 -4.44 2.27 -1.40
CA GLN A 128 -5.65 3.10 -1.36
C GLN A 128 -6.09 3.43 0.06
N TYR A 129 -5.94 2.50 1.01
CA TYR A 129 -6.23 2.77 2.42
C TYR A 129 -5.28 3.84 2.99
N LEU A 130 -3.98 3.72 2.74
CA LEU A 130 -2.99 4.72 3.18
C LEU A 130 -3.28 6.11 2.60
N ALA A 131 -3.62 6.18 1.31
CA ALA A 131 -4.02 7.43 0.65
C ALA A 131 -5.26 8.05 1.32
N ASN A 132 -6.29 7.23 1.61
CA ASN A 132 -7.52 7.69 2.25
C ASN A 132 -7.27 8.19 3.68
N VAL A 133 -6.51 7.44 4.49
CA VAL A 133 -6.18 7.87 5.87
C VAL A 133 -5.38 9.16 5.82
N GLY A 134 -4.37 9.24 4.94
CA GLY A 134 -3.54 10.43 4.79
C GLY A 134 -4.32 11.70 4.41
N SER A 135 -5.31 11.56 3.53
CA SER A 135 -6.10 12.70 3.05
C SER A 135 -7.29 13.06 3.94
N VAL A 136 -7.92 12.09 4.62
CA VAL A 136 -9.20 12.29 5.33
C VAL A 136 -9.01 12.49 6.84
N SER A 137 -8.01 11.84 7.46
CA SER A 137 -7.82 11.91 8.92
C SER A 137 -7.65 13.33 9.47
N PRO A 138 -6.95 14.28 8.80
CA PRO A 138 -6.87 15.66 9.27
C PRO A 138 -8.24 16.34 9.35
N TYR A 139 -9.12 16.06 8.39
CA TYR A 139 -10.48 16.64 8.38
C TYR A 139 -11.38 16.00 9.45
N ILE A 140 -11.20 14.71 9.73
CA ILE A 140 -11.89 14.05 10.85
C ILE A 140 -11.43 14.68 12.17
N GLY A 141 -10.13 14.91 12.34
CA GLY A 141 -9.59 15.60 13.51
C GLY A 141 -10.12 17.02 13.65
N LEU A 142 -10.12 17.79 12.55
CA LEU A 142 -10.68 19.14 12.52
C LEU A 142 -12.18 19.16 12.87
N PHE A 143 -12.94 18.20 12.35
CA PHE A 143 -14.36 18.03 12.71
C PHE A 143 -14.52 17.84 14.21
N GLY A 144 -13.69 16.96 14.83
CA GLY A 144 -13.68 16.78 16.28
C GLY A 144 -13.40 18.07 17.04
N THR A 145 -12.48 18.88 16.54
CA THR A 145 -12.14 20.18 17.15
C THR A 145 -13.33 21.15 17.09
N VAL A 146 -13.96 21.28 15.93
CA VAL A 146 -15.11 22.19 15.76
C VAL A 146 -16.25 21.82 16.69
N ILE A 147 -16.62 20.54 16.77
CA ILE A 147 -17.67 20.06 17.68
C ILE A 147 -17.28 20.26 19.14
N GLY A 148 -16.04 19.98 19.52
CA GLY A 148 -15.56 20.16 20.89
C GLY A 148 -15.60 21.64 21.33
N ILE A 149 -15.21 22.56 20.47
CA ILE A 149 -15.28 24.01 20.75
C ILE A 149 -16.73 24.47 20.86
N VAL A 150 -17.62 24.03 19.97
CA VAL A 150 -19.05 24.36 20.05
C VAL A 150 -19.63 23.92 21.38
N ASN A 151 -19.35 22.69 21.82
CA ASN A 151 -19.83 22.17 23.09
C ASN A 151 -19.25 22.95 24.30
N ALA A 152 -17.97 23.33 24.26
CA ALA A 152 -17.35 24.12 25.31
C ALA A 152 -18.05 25.50 25.49
N PHE A 153 -18.40 26.13 24.37
CA PHE A 153 -19.12 27.42 24.41
C PHE A 153 -20.61 27.26 24.79
N GLN A 154 -21.27 26.19 24.43
CA GLN A 154 -22.63 25.90 24.88
C GLN A 154 -22.68 25.76 26.40
N GLY A 155 -21.72 25.04 27.01
CA GLY A 155 -21.63 24.93 28.46
C GLY A 155 -21.39 26.27 29.17
N LEU A 156 -20.78 27.27 28.49
CA LEU A 156 -20.59 28.59 29.02
C LEU A 156 -21.88 29.41 29.06
N SER A 157 -22.81 29.19 28.10
CA SER A 157 -24.08 29.91 28.07
C SER A 157 -25.00 29.55 29.26
N ASP A 158 -24.83 28.36 29.80
CA ASP A 158 -25.63 27.84 30.94
C ASP A 158 -24.98 28.17 32.30
N ALA A 159 -23.77 28.71 32.29
CA ALA A 159 -23.03 29.02 33.49
C ALA A 159 -23.43 30.41 34.07
N THR A 160 -23.66 30.49 35.39
CA THR A 160 -23.97 31.74 36.10
C THR A 160 -22.83 32.74 36.08
N GLN A 161 -21.60 32.31 35.85
CA GLN A 161 -20.41 33.13 35.64
C GLN A 161 -19.58 32.59 34.47
N ALA A 162 -19.44 33.42 33.44
CA ALA A 162 -18.61 33.11 32.28
C ALA A 162 -17.12 33.27 32.64
N THR A 163 -16.42 32.15 32.86
CA THR A 163 -14.97 32.19 33.15
C THR A 163 -14.22 31.34 32.12
N ILE A 164 -12.98 31.74 31.81
CA ILE A 164 -12.08 30.98 30.91
C ILE A 164 -11.85 29.57 31.45
N ASN A 165 -11.80 29.40 32.77
CA ASN A 165 -11.61 28.08 33.40
C ASN A 165 -12.73 27.09 33.11
N ALA A 166 -13.93 27.58 32.79
CA ALA A 166 -15.06 26.70 32.44
C ALA A 166 -14.95 26.10 31.03
N VAL A 167 -14.31 26.77 30.08
CA VAL A 167 -14.20 26.33 28.66
C VAL A 167 -12.83 25.72 28.32
N ALA A 168 -11.78 26.05 29.10
CA ALA A 168 -10.43 25.61 28.84
C ALA A 168 -10.26 24.09 28.69
N PRO A 169 -10.89 23.21 29.52
CA PRO A 169 -10.82 21.77 29.33
C PRO A 169 -11.40 21.32 27.99
N GLY A 170 -12.61 21.76 27.62
CA GLY A 170 -13.28 21.37 26.37
C GLY A 170 -12.53 21.83 25.12
N ILE A 171 -11.87 23.01 25.17
CA ILE A 171 -10.99 23.46 24.07
C ILE A 171 -9.74 22.58 23.99
N SER A 172 -9.15 22.22 25.12
CA SER A 172 -7.96 21.35 25.14
C SER A 172 -8.26 19.96 24.57
N GLU A 173 -9.40 19.37 24.94
CA GLU A 173 -9.86 18.09 24.40
C GLU A 173 -10.08 18.16 22.87
N ALA A 174 -10.69 19.25 22.40
CA ALA A 174 -10.90 19.46 20.98
C ALA A 174 -9.58 19.47 20.21
N LEU A 175 -8.57 20.20 20.69
CA LEU A 175 -7.25 20.28 20.04
C LEU A 175 -6.54 18.93 19.95
N ILE A 176 -6.76 18.03 20.93
CA ILE A 176 -6.23 16.64 20.88
C ILE A 176 -6.79 15.88 19.69
N ALA A 177 -8.06 16.06 19.33
CA ALA A 177 -8.64 15.40 18.17
C ALA A 177 -7.92 15.77 16.86
N THR A 178 -7.58 17.05 16.67
CA THR A 178 -6.78 17.49 15.50
C THR A 178 -5.38 16.92 15.54
N ALA A 179 -4.72 16.92 16.68
CA ALA A 179 -3.38 16.34 16.83
C ALA A 179 -3.37 14.85 16.46
N LEU A 180 -4.37 14.08 16.90
CA LEU A 180 -4.52 12.66 16.54
C LEU A 180 -4.83 12.46 15.05
N GLY A 181 -5.62 13.36 14.44
CA GLY A 181 -5.87 13.35 12.99
C GLY A 181 -4.59 13.49 12.18
N LEU A 182 -3.72 14.44 12.57
CA LEU A 182 -2.40 14.64 11.96
C LEU A 182 -1.45 13.46 12.24
N PHE A 183 -1.47 12.94 13.48
CA PHE A 183 -0.65 11.79 13.86
C PHE A 183 -0.98 10.53 13.04
N ALA A 184 -2.24 10.31 12.70
CA ALA A 184 -2.66 9.22 11.83
C ALA A 184 -2.28 9.49 10.35
N ALA A 185 -2.43 10.73 9.89
CA ALA A 185 -2.26 11.09 8.48
C ALA A 185 -0.79 11.11 8.03
N ILE A 186 0.12 11.66 8.84
CA ILE A 186 1.51 11.85 8.43
C ILE A 186 2.20 10.53 8.05
N PRO A 187 2.21 9.47 8.89
CA PRO A 187 2.82 8.21 8.51
C PRO A 187 2.11 7.55 7.32
N ALA A 188 0.80 7.71 7.19
CA ALA A 188 0.04 7.17 6.07
C ALA A 188 0.46 7.78 4.72
N VAL A 189 0.61 9.12 4.65
CA VAL A 189 1.08 9.82 3.43
C VAL A 189 2.50 9.43 3.09
N LEU A 190 3.40 9.42 4.06
CA LEU A 190 4.81 9.05 3.84
C LEU A 190 4.92 7.60 3.32
N ALA A 191 4.17 6.68 3.90
CA ALA A 191 4.15 5.29 3.49
C ALA A 191 3.51 5.10 2.10
N PHE A 192 2.39 5.77 1.83
CA PHE A 192 1.76 5.75 0.51
C PHE A 192 2.74 6.20 -0.59
N ASN A 193 3.40 7.34 -0.41
CA ASN A 193 4.35 7.86 -1.38
C ASN A 193 5.54 6.90 -1.57
N LYS A 194 6.11 6.38 -0.47
CA LYS A 194 7.20 5.42 -0.54
C LYS A 194 6.83 4.16 -1.31
N PHE A 195 5.70 3.53 -0.97
CA PHE A 195 5.29 2.27 -1.59
C PHE A 195 4.81 2.44 -3.03
N THR A 196 4.28 3.62 -3.40
CA THR A 196 3.96 3.95 -4.80
C THR A 196 5.25 3.95 -5.63
N VAL A 197 6.29 4.64 -5.18
CA VAL A 197 7.59 4.65 -5.88
C VAL A 197 8.21 3.25 -5.93
N SER A 198 8.11 2.47 -4.84
CA SER A 198 8.60 1.09 -4.83
C SER A 198 7.84 0.20 -5.83
N THR A 199 6.52 0.37 -5.95
CA THR A 199 5.70 -0.33 -6.95
C THR A 199 6.15 0.00 -8.36
N GLU A 200 6.31 1.28 -8.68
CA GLU A 200 6.78 1.73 -10.01
C GLU A 200 8.15 1.14 -10.35
N ALA A 201 9.08 1.11 -9.39
CA ALA A 201 10.41 0.53 -9.57
C ALA A 201 10.32 -0.98 -9.88
N GLN A 202 9.52 -1.75 -9.12
CA GLN A 202 9.31 -3.18 -9.36
C GLN A 202 8.69 -3.43 -10.75
N ILE A 203 7.64 -2.69 -11.12
CA ILE A 203 6.99 -2.83 -12.42
C ILE A 203 7.95 -2.51 -13.57
N LYS A 204 8.83 -1.52 -13.39
CA LYS A 204 9.87 -1.20 -14.37
C LYS A 204 10.85 -2.36 -14.54
N THR A 205 11.32 -2.97 -13.45
CA THR A 205 12.20 -4.14 -13.50
C THR A 205 11.54 -5.30 -14.25
N LEU A 206 10.27 -5.61 -13.94
CA LEU A 206 9.51 -6.65 -14.62
C LEU A 206 9.33 -6.35 -16.12
N SER A 207 9.14 -5.07 -16.48
CA SER A 207 8.96 -4.66 -17.87
C SER A 207 10.24 -4.82 -18.69
N VAL A 208 11.39 -4.38 -18.15
CA VAL A 208 12.69 -4.53 -18.80
C VAL A 208 13.01 -6.02 -19.02
N PHE A 209 12.85 -6.84 -17.98
CA PHE A 209 13.04 -8.28 -18.11
C PHE A 209 12.08 -8.91 -19.13
N GLY A 210 10.83 -8.44 -19.19
CA GLY A 210 9.86 -8.87 -20.18
C GLY A 210 10.29 -8.56 -21.62
N GLU A 211 10.88 -7.37 -21.89
CA GLU A 211 11.42 -7.01 -23.20
C GLU A 211 12.58 -7.91 -23.60
N GLU A 212 13.46 -8.25 -22.66
CA GLU A 212 14.56 -9.21 -22.89
C GLU A 212 14.03 -10.60 -23.24
N LEU A 213 13.00 -11.08 -22.56
CA LEU A 213 12.34 -12.37 -22.89
C LEU A 213 11.75 -12.37 -24.30
N VAL A 214 11.08 -11.28 -24.70
CA VAL A 214 10.57 -11.13 -26.08
C VAL A 214 11.70 -11.25 -27.08
N SER A 215 12.83 -10.57 -26.85
CA SER A 215 14.01 -10.64 -27.70
C SER A 215 14.54 -12.07 -27.80
N ILE A 216 14.77 -12.75 -26.66
CA ILE A 216 15.30 -14.12 -26.60
C ILE A 216 14.38 -15.10 -27.37
N PHE A 217 13.06 -15.01 -27.19
CA PHE A 217 12.11 -15.93 -27.80
C PHE A 217 11.81 -15.62 -29.28
N SER A 218 12.04 -14.39 -29.71
CA SER A 218 11.90 -14.02 -31.13
C SER A 218 13.05 -14.51 -31.98
N TYR A 219 14.29 -14.59 -31.43
CA TYR A 219 15.47 -15.07 -32.12
C TYR A 219 15.75 -16.58 -31.97
N SER A 220 15.06 -17.24 -31.04
CA SER A 220 15.15 -18.71 -30.87
C SER A 220 14.35 -19.41 -31.96
N LYS A 221 15.08 -19.95 -32.96
CA LYS A 221 14.54 -20.81 -34.03
C LYS A 221 14.07 -22.17 -33.51
#